data_98acaa0a14e1b12030f605d1425c1d33
#
_entry.id   98acaa0a14e1b12030f605d1425c1d33
#
_cell.length_a   1.000
_cell.length_b   1.000
_cell.length_c   1.000
_cell.angle_alpha   90.00
_cell.angle_beta   90.00
_cell.angle_gamma   90.00
#
_symmetry.space_group_name_H-M   'P 1'
#
loop_
_entity.id
_entity.type
_entity.pdbx_description
1 polymer ?
#
loop_
_entity_poly.entity_id
_entity_poly.type
_entity_poly.pdbx_seq_one_letter_code
_entity_poly.pdbx_strand_id
1 'polypeptide(L)'
;MATKPSIPKGTRDFSPIEMARRNYIFDTIRKAFHLFGFQQIETPAMENLSTLMGKYGEEGDKLLFKIQNSGDYFKGLTDEELLSRNAAKLASKFCEKGLRYDLTVPFARYVVMHREELSFPFKRYQIQPVWRADRPQKGRYREFYQCDADIIGNNSLINEVELIQLIDYVFEKLNIRVAIKLNNRKVLAGIADVIGEPEKIIDITVAIDKIDKIGLDGVIAELKSKEISDESIEKLLPILKAQGNNEEKMQILAQTLKGNTIGEKGVEELQFILDTINSIGIKSTLDIDLTLARGLNYYTGAILEVKALDVAIGSITGGGRYDNLTGVFGMDGMSGVGISFGADRIYDVMNQLELYPQEAMHTTKVMFVNFGEKEAQHSLQIIGELRKAGISAELFPSSDKMKKQMGYANNKAIPYVAIIGEQEMTDGTVALKNMTIGEQQSVKAEELKNILA
;
A
#
# COMPACT_ATOMS: atom_id res chain seq x y z
N MET A 1 31.02 -27.86 -3.07
CA MET A 1 30.09 -27.51 -4.18
C MET A 1 29.59 -26.08 -3.96
N ALA A 2 29.59 -25.25 -5.01
CA ALA A 2 29.01 -23.91 -4.88
C ALA A 2 27.49 -24.03 -4.74
N THR A 3 26.92 -23.41 -3.72
CA THR A 3 25.47 -23.37 -3.51
C THR A 3 24.83 -22.50 -4.58
N LYS A 4 23.84 -23.01 -5.30
CA LYS A 4 23.08 -22.18 -6.25
C LYS A 4 22.36 -21.08 -5.48
N PRO A 5 22.59 -19.79 -5.79
CA PRO A 5 21.92 -18.70 -5.09
C PRO A 5 20.40 -18.75 -5.31
N SER A 6 19.65 -18.43 -4.26
CA SER A 6 18.18 -18.37 -4.28
C SER A 6 17.68 -17.36 -3.24
N ILE A 7 16.46 -16.87 -3.43
CA ILE A 7 15.78 -15.99 -2.48
C ILE A 7 14.65 -16.75 -1.78
N PRO A 8 14.22 -16.30 -0.59
CA PRO A 8 13.08 -16.90 0.12
C PRO A 8 11.81 -16.85 -0.73
N LYS A 9 10.99 -17.90 -0.66
CA LYS A 9 9.74 -17.96 -1.40
C LYS A 9 8.77 -16.86 -0.97
N GLY A 10 8.30 -16.09 -1.93
CA GLY A 10 7.36 -14.97 -1.69
C GLY A 10 8.05 -13.62 -1.46
N THR A 11 9.38 -13.56 -1.60
CA THR A 11 10.15 -12.32 -1.70
C THR A 11 10.61 -12.08 -3.13
N ARG A 12 11.11 -10.89 -3.44
CA ARG A 12 11.52 -10.50 -4.80
C ARG A 12 12.76 -9.63 -4.77
N ASP A 13 13.64 -9.82 -5.76
CA ASP A 13 14.59 -8.80 -6.18
C ASP A 13 13.93 -7.86 -7.17
N PHE A 14 14.39 -6.64 -7.25
CA PHE A 14 13.92 -5.64 -8.20
C PHE A 14 15.10 -5.10 -9.00
N SER A 15 15.02 -5.17 -10.31
CA SER A 15 15.97 -4.56 -11.22
C SER A 15 15.93 -3.01 -11.14
N PRO A 16 16.96 -2.30 -11.68
CA PRO A 16 16.95 -0.85 -11.66
C PRO A 16 15.71 -0.20 -12.29
N ILE A 17 15.21 -0.77 -13.38
CA ILE A 17 14.00 -0.24 -14.05
C ILE A 17 12.73 -0.52 -13.21
N GLU A 18 12.64 -1.67 -12.57
CA GLU A 18 11.53 -1.97 -11.66
C GLU A 18 11.55 -1.04 -10.44
N MET A 19 12.75 -0.72 -9.93
CA MET A 19 12.90 0.26 -8.85
C MET A 19 12.54 1.69 -9.30
N ALA A 20 12.87 2.10 -10.51
CA ALA A 20 12.44 3.39 -11.05
C ALA A 20 10.90 3.50 -11.09
N ARG A 21 10.21 2.44 -11.56
CA ARG A 21 8.76 2.34 -11.56
C ARG A 21 8.17 2.38 -10.15
N ARG A 22 8.75 1.63 -9.23
CA ARG A 22 8.31 1.61 -7.82
C ARG A 22 8.48 2.98 -7.16
N ASN A 23 9.62 3.63 -7.40
CA ASN A 23 9.88 4.97 -6.87
C ASN A 23 8.88 6.00 -7.40
N TYR A 24 8.48 5.92 -8.67
CA TYR A 24 7.43 6.77 -9.21
C TYR A 24 6.11 6.66 -8.41
N ILE A 25 5.72 5.43 -8.04
CA ILE A 25 4.54 5.20 -7.19
C ILE A 25 4.76 5.79 -5.80
N PHE A 26 5.89 5.49 -5.15
CA PHE A 26 6.20 6.00 -3.82
C PHE A 26 6.25 7.52 -3.77
N ASP A 27 6.85 8.16 -4.77
CA ASP A 27 6.99 9.61 -4.83
C ASP A 27 5.64 10.30 -5.09
N THR A 28 4.80 9.69 -5.91
CA THR A 28 3.42 10.18 -6.14
C THR A 28 2.61 10.13 -4.84
N ILE A 29 2.64 9.00 -4.13
CA ILE A 29 1.94 8.84 -2.85
C ILE A 29 2.53 9.78 -1.78
N ARG A 30 3.86 9.89 -1.68
CA ARG A 30 4.55 10.78 -0.72
C ARG A 30 4.18 12.25 -0.96
N LYS A 31 4.15 12.69 -2.21
CA LYS A 31 3.71 14.05 -2.58
C LYS A 31 2.27 14.29 -2.16
N ALA A 32 1.37 13.32 -2.38
CA ALA A 32 -0.01 13.41 -1.93
C ALA A 32 -0.11 13.54 -0.41
N PHE A 33 0.60 12.70 0.36
CA PHE A 33 0.63 12.79 1.82
C PHE A 33 1.06 14.17 2.31
N HIS A 34 2.12 14.75 1.70
CA HIS A 34 2.57 16.09 2.05
C HIS A 34 1.51 17.17 1.74
N LEU A 35 0.83 17.07 0.58
CA LEU A 35 -0.22 18.02 0.21
C LEU A 35 -1.41 18.00 1.18
N PHE A 36 -1.71 16.83 1.75
CA PHE A 36 -2.79 16.67 2.74
C PHE A 36 -2.32 16.90 4.18
N GLY A 37 -1.09 17.37 4.39
CA GLY A 37 -0.56 17.75 5.70
C GLY A 37 -0.13 16.59 6.59
N PHE A 38 0.12 15.40 6.03
CA PHE A 38 0.63 14.27 6.80
C PHE A 38 2.14 14.39 7.03
N GLN A 39 2.58 14.02 8.23
CA GLN A 39 3.97 14.03 8.67
C GLN A 39 4.56 12.62 8.61
N GLN A 40 5.80 12.50 8.12
CA GLN A 40 6.48 11.22 8.03
C GLN A 40 6.98 10.78 9.40
N ILE A 41 6.70 9.51 9.73
CA ILE A 41 7.39 8.79 10.82
C ILE A 41 7.91 7.46 10.30
N GLU A 42 8.77 6.84 11.08
CA GLU A 42 9.22 5.46 10.88
C GLU A 42 9.19 4.68 12.20
N THR A 43 8.87 3.41 12.12
CA THR A 43 8.95 2.47 13.25
C THR A 43 9.89 1.33 12.89
N PRO A 44 10.49 0.62 13.87
CA PRO A 44 11.36 -0.50 13.60
C PRO A 44 10.68 -1.62 12.80
N ALA A 45 11.46 -2.32 11.97
CA ALA A 45 10.98 -3.52 11.27
C ALA A 45 10.67 -4.68 12.24
N MET A 46 11.43 -4.74 13.34
CA MET A 46 11.26 -5.69 14.42
C MET A 46 10.50 -5.04 15.57
N GLU A 47 9.46 -5.72 16.05
CA GLU A 47 8.71 -5.35 17.24
C GLU A 47 8.81 -6.47 18.28
N ASN A 48 8.59 -6.14 19.55
CA ASN A 48 8.40 -7.16 20.57
C ASN A 48 7.21 -8.04 20.19
N LEU A 49 7.35 -9.35 20.31
CA LEU A 49 6.28 -10.27 19.93
C LEU A 49 4.99 -10.03 20.73
N SER A 50 5.10 -9.58 21.99
CA SER A 50 3.97 -9.16 22.83
C SER A 50 3.21 -7.94 22.26
N THR A 51 3.88 -7.07 21.50
CA THR A 51 3.24 -5.95 20.78
C THR A 51 2.38 -6.45 19.63
N LEU A 52 2.79 -7.51 18.96
CA LEU A 52 2.15 -8.02 17.74
C LEU A 52 1.05 -9.06 18.03
N MET A 53 1.30 -9.98 18.96
CA MET A 53 0.39 -11.10 19.26
C MET A 53 -0.95 -10.64 19.82
N GLY A 54 -2.03 -11.31 19.39
CA GLY A 54 -3.40 -11.05 19.86
C GLY A 54 -4.06 -9.79 19.26
N LYS A 55 -3.41 -9.13 18.27
CA LYS A 55 -3.92 -7.90 17.64
C LYS A 55 -4.60 -8.14 16.31
N TYR A 56 -4.24 -9.23 15.63
CA TYR A 56 -4.67 -9.55 14.27
C TYR A 56 -5.69 -10.70 14.20
N GLY A 57 -6.14 -11.20 15.36
CA GLY A 57 -6.93 -12.41 15.48
C GLY A 57 -6.11 -13.69 15.28
N GLU A 58 -6.72 -14.85 15.49
CA GLU A 58 -6.01 -16.15 15.45
C GLU A 58 -5.36 -16.44 14.08
N GLU A 59 -6.00 -16.05 12.99
CA GLU A 59 -5.48 -16.25 11.65
C GLU A 59 -4.27 -15.35 11.38
N GLY A 60 -4.36 -14.07 11.76
CA GLY A 60 -3.25 -13.12 11.60
C GLY A 60 -2.04 -13.49 12.45
N ASP A 61 -2.26 -13.94 13.67
CA ASP A 61 -1.19 -14.37 14.58
C ASP A 61 -0.39 -15.57 14.04
N LYS A 62 -1.03 -16.45 13.23
CA LYS A 62 -0.38 -17.56 12.53
C LYS A 62 0.51 -17.07 11.37
N LEU A 63 0.24 -15.88 10.85
CA LEU A 63 0.97 -15.29 9.73
C LEU A 63 2.14 -14.40 10.15
N LEU A 64 2.37 -14.20 11.45
CA LEU A 64 3.50 -13.44 11.98
C LEU A 64 4.82 -14.19 11.75
N PHE A 65 5.80 -13.51 11.14
CA PHE A 65 7.19 -13.99 11.17
C PHE A 65 7.81 -13.74 12.53
N LYS A 66 8.10 -14.83 13.23
CA LYS A 66 8.75 -14.81 14.55
C LYS A 66 10.26 -14.90 14.38
N ILE A 67 11.00 -14.09 15.13
CA ILE A 67 12.47 -14.02 15.08
C ILE A 67 13.01 -14.82 16.27
N GLN A 68 13.75 -15.88 15.96
CA GLN A 68 14.42 -16.71 16.97
C GLN A 68 15.45 -15.88 17.74
N ASN A 69 15.47 -16.02 19.05
CA ASN A 69 16.44 -15.37 19.92
C ASN A 69 17.88 -15.77 19.56
N SER A 70 18.80 -14.82 19.65
CA SER A 70 20.22 -15.09 19.43
C SER A 70 20.84 -15.81 20.62
N GLY A 71 21.91 -16.57 20.39
CA GLY A 71 22.63 -17.31 21.45
C GLY A 71 21.94 -18.62 21.77
N ASP A 72 22.01 -19.02 23.06
CA ASP A 72 21.38 -20.25 23.56
C ASP A 72 19.89 -20.01 23.83
N TYR A 73 19.05 -20.26 22.81
CA TYR A 73 17.59 -20.10 22.90
C TYR A 73 16.89 -21.23 23.67
N PHE A 74 17.61 -22.29 24.08
CA PHE A 74 17.11 -23.31 25.00
C PHE A 74 17.27 -22.91 26.48
N LYS A 75 18.05 -21.88 26.77
CA LYS A 75 18.26 -21.39 28.12
C LYS A 75 16.93 -21.04 28.80
N GLY A 76 16.68 -21.66 29.93
CA GLY A 76 15.49 -21.44 30.77
C GLY A 76 14.27 -22.28 30.35
N LEU A 77 14.42 -23.23 29.43
CA LEU A 77 13.41 -24.23 29.12
C LEU A 77 13.62 -25.49 29.94
N THR A 78 12.52 -26.12 30.35
CA THR A 78 12.55 -27.43 30.99
C THR A 78 12.44 -28.56 29.95
N ASP A 79 12.92 -29.75 30.26
CA ASP A 79 12.76 -30.94 29.39
C ASP A 79 11.26 -31.22 29.12
N GLU A 80 10.38 -31.02 30.11
CA GLU A 80 8.93 -31.16 29.98
C GLU A 80 8.36 -30.21 28.92
N GLU A 81 8.79 -28.93 28.92
CA GLU A 81 8.36 -27.95 27.92
C GLU A 81 8.81 -28.35 26.52
N LEU A 82 10.05 -28.81 26.36
CA LEU A 82 10.58 -29.28 25.09
C LEU A 82 9.86 -30.54 24.58
N LEU A 83 9.60 -31.50 25.46
CA LEU A 83 8.90 -32.74 25.14
C LEU A 83 7.40 -32.52 24.84
N SER A 84 6.82 -31.42 25.31
CA SER A 84 5.41 -31.09 25.03
C SER A 84 5.08 -30.95 23.56
N ARG A 85 6.05 -30.64 22.71
CA ARG A 85 5.92 -30.37 21.26
C ARG A 85 4.83 -29.31 20.93
N ASN A 86 4.47 -28.47 21.91
CA ASN A 86 3.52 -27.38 21.72
C ASN A 86 4.23 -26.21 21.01
N ALA A 87 4.10 -26.14 19.69
CA ALA A 87 4.78 -25.15 18.86
C ALA A 87 4.44 -23.70 19.27
N ALA A 88 3.19 -23.40 19.65
CA ALA A 88 2.78 -22.07 20.07
C ALA A 88 3.45 -21.64 21.40
N LYS A 89 3.46 -22.55 22.40
CA LYS A 89 4.10 -22.33 23.70
C LYS A 89 5.62 -22.21 23.56
N LEU A 90 6.23 -23.07 22.76
CA LEU A 90 7.68 -23.04 22.51
C LEU A 90 8.08 -21.77 21.73
N ALA A 91 7.30 -21.37 20.72
CA ALA A 91 7.59 -20.16 19.94
C ALA A 91 7.63 -18.91 20.81
N SER A 92 6.77 -18.77 21.82
CA SER A 92 6.80 -17.65 22.75
C SER A 92 8.06 -17.60 23.63
N LYS A 93 8.71 -18.73 23.83
CA LYS A 93 9.97 -18.85 24.58
C LYS A 93 11.21 -18.63 23.70
N PHE A 94 11.16 -19.13 22.46
CA PHE A 94 12.27 -19.00 21.51
C PHE A 94 12.32 -17.64 20.79
N CYS A 95 11.21 -16.91 20.75
CA CYS A 95 11.05 -15.70 19.96
C CYS A 95 10.47 -14.58 20.82
N GLU A 96 11.31 -13.63 21.21
CA GLU A 96 10.89 -12.41 21.90
C GLU A 96 10.44 -11.32 20.91
N LYS A 97 10.82 -11.46 19.65
CA LYS A 97 10.61 -10.47 18.60
C LYS A 97 9.94 -11.11 17.39
N GLY A 98 9.27 -10.28 16.59
CA GLY A 98 8.73 -10.63 15.28
C GLY A 98 8.92 -9.51 14.28
N LEU A 99 8.76 -9.83 12.99
CA LEU A 99 8.64 -8.80 11.96
C LEU A 99 7.23 -8.23 11.99
N ARG A 100 7.11 -6.91 11.87
CA ARG A 100 5.80 -6.22 11.84
C ARG A 100 4.93 -6.74 10.70
N TYR A 101 3.67 -6.99 11.03
CA TYR A 101 2.65 -7.51 10.12
C TYR A 101 1.97 -6.39 9.30
N ASP A 102 1.83 -5.23 9.91
CA ASP A 102 1.34 -3.98 9.36
C ASP A 102 2.10 -2.78 9.95
N LEU A 103 1.71 -1.57 9.59
CA LEU A 103 2.25 -0.33 10.15
C LEU A 103 1.34 0.28 11.23
N THR A 104 0.09 -0.20 11.36
CA THR A 104 -0.91 0.41 12.24
C THR A 104 -0.70 0.03 13.71
N VAL A 105 -0.42 -1.24 14.02
CA VAL A 105 -0.13 -1.67 15.41
C VAL A 105 1.18 -1.04 15.94
N PRO A 106 2.31 -1.06 15.18
CA PRO A 106 3.50 -0.28 15.56
C PRO A 106 3.25 1.22 15.73
N PHE A 107 2.37 1.80 14.91
CA PHE A 107 1.97 3.20 15.05
C PHE A 107 1.21 3.45 16.35
N ALA A 108 0.25 2.61 16.71
CA ALA A 108 -0.48 2.75 17.98
C ALA A 108 0.49 2.69 19.19
N ARG A 109 1.46 1.78 19.17
CA ARG A 109 2.53 1.73 20.18
C ARG A 109 3.36 3.03 20.18
N TYR A 110 3.72 3.55 18.99
CA TYR A 110 4.46 4.81 18.84
C TYR A 110 3.71 5.98 19.47
N VAL A 111 2.41 6.13 19.18
CA VAL A 111 1.56 7.19 19.73
C VAL A 111 1.56 7.17 21.26
N VAL A 112 1.40 5.99 21.86
CA VAL A 112 1.40 5.86 23.32
C VAL A 112 2.74 6.23 23.94
N MET A 113 3.84 5.80 23.32
CA MET A 113 5.21 6.07 23.83
C MET A 113 5.62 7.55 23.68
N HIS A 114 5.09 8.25 22.69
CA HIS A 114 5.47 9.64 22.36
C HIS A 114 4.33 10.65 22.58
N ARG A 115 3.29 10.28 23.37
CA ARG A 115 2.08 11.10 23.52
C ARG A 115 2.34 12.54 23.94
N GLU A 116 3.34 12.78 24.77
CA GLU A 116 3.70 14.10 25.28
C GLU A 116 4.44 14.98 24.25
N GLU A 117 4.97 14.35 23.18
CA GLU A 117 5.69 15.00 22.09
C GLU A 117 4.77 15.30 20.89
N LEU A 118 3.59 14.66 20.84
CA LEU A 118 2.65 14.73 19.72
C LEU A 118 1.58 15.79 19.96
N SER A 119 1.27 16.55 18.89
CA SER A 119 0.10 17.44 18.87
C SER A 119 -1.07 16.73 18.19
N PHE A 120 -2.24 16.70 18.85
CA PHE A 120 -3.44 16.06 18.32
C PHE A 120 -4.43 17.10 17.75
N PRO A 121 -5.18 16.78 16.66
CA PRO A 121 -5.11 15.55 15.89
C PRO A 121 -3.77 15.38 15.17
N PHE A 122 -3.20 14.17 15.23
CA PHE A 122 -1.93 13.87 14.61
C PHE A 122 -2.16 13.13 13.27
N LYS A 123 -1.66 13.74 12.18
CA LYS A 123 -1.66 13.15 10.84
C LYS A 123 -0.28 12.60 10.52
N ARG A 124 -0.15 11.28 10.45
CA ARG A 124 1.13 10.64 10.10
C ARG A 124 1.05 9.87 8.80
N TYR A 125 2.18 9.69 8.12
CA TYR A 125 2.33 8.67 7.10
C TYR A 125 3.60 7.85 7.29
N GLN A 126 3.58 6.61 6.76
CA GLN A 126 4.74 5.71 6.67
C GLN A 126 4.73 5.02 5.31
N ILE A 127 5.92 4.88 4.69
CA ILE A 127 6.13 4.08 3.48
C ILE A 127 7.24 3.09 3.81
N GLN A 128 6.86 1.91 4.26
CA GLN A 128 7.80 0.92 4.79
C GLN A 128 7.36 -0.52 4.45
N PRO A 129 8.31 -1.50 4.44
CA PRO A 129 7.98 -2.90 4.20
C PRO A 129 7.30 -3.53 5.42
N VAL A 130 6.46 -4.52 5.15
CA VAL A 130 5.81 -5.40 6.14
C VAL A 130 5.91 -6.85 5.70
N TRP A 131 5.73 -7.78 6.65
CA TRP A 131 5.96 -9.20 6.41
C TRP A 131 4.78 -10.05 6.87
N ARG A 132 4.28 -10.89 5.97
CA ARG A 132 3.19 -11.82 6.26
C ARG A 132 3.53 -13.21 5.73
N ALA A 133 3.39 -14.25 6.55
CA ALA A 133 3.67 -15.63 6.15
C ALA A 133 2.59 -16.24 5.25
N ASP A 134 1.91 -15.43 4.47
CA ASP A 134 0.89 -15.83 3.51
C ASP A 134 1.42 -16.85 2.47
N ARG A 135 0.51 -17.64 1.91
CA ARG A 135 0.80 -18.43 0.72
C ARG A 135 0.99 -17.51 -0.47
N PRO A 136 2.19 -17.46 -1.08
CA PRO A 136 2.47 -16.55 -2.19
C PRO A 136 1.60 -16.85 -3.42
N GLN A 137 1.04 -15.79 -4.00
CA GLN A 137 0.30 -15.81 -5.27
C GLN A 137 0.38 -14.41 -5.92
N LYS A 138 -0.12 -14.25 -7.15
CA LYS A 138 -0.14 -12.94 -7.83
C LYS A 138 -0.81 -11.87 -6.93
N GLY A 139 -0.15 -10.76 -6.71
CA GLY A 139 -0.62 -9.67 -5.83
C GLY A 139 -0.60 -9.99 -4.33
N ARG A 140 0.02 -11.11 -3.89
CA ARG A 140 0.18 -11.47 -2.47
C ARG A 140 1.59 -12.01 -2.23
N TYR A 141 2.39 -11.21 -1.57
CA TYR A 141 3.81 -11.47 -1.28
C TYR A 141 4.02 -11.62 0.22
N ARG A 142 5.15 -12.19 0.61
CA ARG A 142 5.54 -12.33 2.02
C ARG A 142 6.27 -11.11 2.56
N GLU A 143 6.89 -10.35 1.67
CA GLU A 143 7.48 -9.05 1.93
C GLU A 143 6.91 -8.06 0.91
N PHE A 144 6.32 -6.97 1.37
CA PHE A 144 5.71 -5.95 0.52
C PHE A 144 5.63 -4.61 1.23
N TYR A 145 5.48 -3.53 0.46
CA TYR A 145 5.39 -2.18 1.01
C TYR A 145 3.95 -1.76 1.24
N GLN A 146 3.72 -1.20 2.42
CA GLN A 146 2.52 -0.43 2.73
C GLN A 146 2.86 1.07 2.74
N CYS A 147 1.96 1.88 2.20
CA CYS A 147 2.02 3.33 2.27
C CYS A 147 0.80 3.79 3.06
N ASP A 148 0.97 3.94 4.35
CA ASP A 148 -0.11 4.20 5.31
C ASP A 148 -0.21 5.68 5.64
N ALA A 149 -1.44 6.16 5.72
CA ALA A 149 -1.79 7.49 6.22
C ALA A 149 -2.87 7.35 7.29
N ASP A 150 -2.65 7.91 8.48
CA ASP A 150 -3.58 7.86 9.59
C ASP A 150 -3.75 9.23 10.24
N ILE A 151 -4.96 9.49 10.73
CA ILE A 151 -5.34 10.65 11.54
C ILE A 151 -5.81 10.11 12.88
N ILE A 152 -5.16 10.48 13.98
CA ILE A 152 -5.50 10.01 15.32
C ILE A 152 -5.74 11.18 16.28
N GLY A 153 -6.61 10.97 17.28
CA GLY A 153 -6.94 11.96 18.30
C GLY A 153 -8.12 12.85 17.96
N ASN A 154 -8.98 12.42 17.00
CA ASN A 154 -10.18 13.16 16.62
C ASN A 154 -11.27 12.21 16.09
N ASN A 155 -12.54 12.44 16.50
CA ASN A 155 -13.69 11.59 16.14
C ASN A 155 -14.46 12.10 14.92
N SER A 156 -14.09 13.25 14.33
CA SER A 156 -14.83 13.83 13.22
C SER A 156 -14.80 12.93 11.98
N LEU A 157 -15.95 12.77 11.35
CA LEU A 157 -16.10 12.05 10.07
C LEU A 157 -15.49 12.81 8.87
N ILE A 158 -15.11 14.06 9.07
CA ILE A 158 -14.33 14.82 8.07
C ILE A 158 -12.99 14.13 7.78
N ASN A 159 -12.45 13.39 8.75
CA ASN A 159 -11.22 12.62 8.55
C ASN A 159 -11.39 11.53 7.48
N GLU A 160 -12.53 10.81 7.46
CA GLU A 160 -12.87 9.85 6.42
C GLU A 160 -13.02 10.52 5.06
N VAL A 161 -13.68 11.66 5.02
CA VAL A 161 -13.85 12.47 3.79
C VAL A 161 -12.50 12.87 3.23
N GLU A 162 -11.60 13.35 4.07
CA GLU A 162 -10.24 13.73 3.67
C GLU A 162 -9.41 12.53 3.15
N LEU A 163 -9.55 11.36 3.77
CA LEU A 163 -8.90 10.15 3.29
C LEU A 163 -9.48 9.66 1.95
N ILE A 164 -10.78 9.81 1.72
CA ILE A 164 -11.41 9.51 0.42
C ILE A 164 -10.87 10.47 -0.67
N GLN A 165 -10.77 11.77 -0.37
CA GLN A 165 -10.15 12.74 -1.29
C GLN A 165 -8.67 12.39 -1.58
N LEU A 166 -7.92 11.97 -0.56
CA LEU A 166 -6.53 11.54 -0.70
C LEU A 166 -6.42 10.31 -1.63
N ILE A 167 -7.31 9.33 -1.48
CA ILE A 167 -7.39 8.17 -2.37
C ILE A 167 -7.65 8.62 -3.81
N ASP A 168 -8.67 9.44 -4.02
CA ASP A 168 -9.06 9.97 -5.33
C ASP A 168 -7.88 10.70 -6.00
N TYR A 169 -7.21 11.59 -5.26
CA TYR A 169 -6.06 12.33 -5.75
C TYR A 169 -4.90 11.42 -6.18
N VAL A 170 -4.55 10.41 -5.36
CA VAL A 170 -3.45 9.48 -5.67
C VAL A 170 -3.74 8.70 -6.94
N PHE A 171 -4.95 8.13 -7.07
CA PHE A 171 -5.28 7.32 -8.24
C PHE A 171 -5.50 8.13 -9.50
N GLU A 172 -5.97 9.39 -9.39
CA GLU A 172 -5.95 10.33 -10.50
C GLU A 172 -4.51 10.56 -11.01
N LYS A 173 -3.54 10.82 -10.11
CA LYS A 173 -2.14 11.05 -10.47
C LYS A 173 -1.44 9.81 -11.03
N LEU A 174 -1.83 8.63 -10.62
CA LEU A 174 -1.35 7.36 -11.16
C LEU A 174 -2.10 6.92 -12.44
N ASN A 175 -3.12 7.68 -12.85
CA ASN A 175 -3.98 7.36 -13.99
C ASN A 175 -4.64 5.98 -13.89
N ILE A 176 -5.05 5.58 -12.68
CA ILE A 176 -5.74 4.31 -12.42
C ILE A 176 -7.21 4.61 -12.10
N ARG A 177 -8.13 4.04 -12.89
CA ARG A 177 -9.57 4.12 -12.59
C ARG A 177 -9.92 3.17 -11.46
N VAL A 178 -10.59 3.71 -10.42
CA VAL A 178 -10.91 2.94 -9.22
C VAL A 178 -12.36 3.13 -8.77
N ALA A 179 -12.88 2.13 -8.06
CA ALA A 179 -14.06 2.25 -7.22
C ALA A 179 -13.63 2.23 -5.75
N ILE A 180 -14.05 3.23 -5.00
CA ILE A 180 -13.89 3.35 -3.55
C ILE A 180 -15.15 2.77 -2.93
N LYS A 181 -15.03 1.61 -2.30
CA LYS A 181 -16.11 0.94 -1.59
C LYS A 181 -16.12 1.38 -0.14
N LEU A 182 -17.28 1.71 0.37
CA LEU A 182 -17.49 2.20 1.73
C LEU A 182 -18.57 1.37 2.44
N ASN A 183 -18.31 0.98 3.68
CA ASN A 183 -19.27 0.41 4.62
C ASN A 183 -18.93 0.88 6.04
N ASN A 184 -19.66 0.38 7.06
CA ASN A 184 -19.46 0.74 8.45
C ASN A 184 -19.63 -0.48 9.37
N ARG A 185 -18.71 -0.65 10.33
CA ARG A 185 -18.79 -1.76 11.32
C ARG A 185 -20.05 -1.73 12.17
N LYS A 186 -20.58 -0.54 12.48
CA LYS A 186 -21.81 -0.35 13.22
C LYS A 186 -23.03 -0.86 12.42
N VAL A 187 -23.01 -0.67 11.09
CA VAL A 187 -24.02 -1.24 10.19
C VAL A 187 -23.98 -2.78 10.26
N LEU A 188 -22.78 -3.37 10.15
CA LEU A 188 -22.63 -4.83 10.23
C LEU A 188 -23.04 -5.39 11.59
N ALA A 189 -22.71 -4.69 12.68
CA ALA A 189 -23.14 -5.07 14.02
C ALA A 189 -24.68 -4.97 14.18
N GLY A 190 -25.27 -3.88 13.69
CA GLY A 190 -26.72 -3.69 13.68
C GLY A 190 -27.45 -4.77 12.88
N ILE A 191 -26.92 -5.17 11.72
CA ILE A 191 -27.46 -6.27 10.91
C ILE A 191 -27.45 -7.57 11.72
N ALA A 192 -26.31 -7.93 12.34
CA ALA A 192 -26.20 -9.15 13.14
C ALA A 192 -27.22 -9.16 14.32
N ASP A 193 -27.43 -8.01 14.96
CA ASP A 193 -28.39 -7.85 16.04
C ASP A 193 -29.86 -7.97 15.56
N VAL A 194 -30.22 -7.28 14.48
CA VAL A 194 -31.59 -7.31 13.91
C VAL A 194 -31.99 -8.71 13.41
N ILE A 195 -31.05 -9.48 12.89
CA ILE A 195 -31.35 -10.87 12.49
C ILE A 195 -31.34 -11.84 13.67
N GLY A 196 -30.98 -11.39 14.89
CA GLY A 196 -31.02 -12.19 16.13
C GLY A 196 -29.75 -13.00 16.39
N GLU A 197 -28.61 -12.66 15.76
CA GLU A 197 -27.34 -13.41 15.84
C GLU A 197 -26.14 -12.53 16.21
N PRO A 198 -26.24 -11.65 17.23
CA PRO A 198 -25.18 -10.67 17.54
C PRO A 198 -23.83 -11.32 17.89
N GLU A 199 -23.84 -12.48 18.55
CA GLU A 199 -22.62 -13.22 18.94
C GLU A 199 -21.88 -13.84 17.74
N LYS A 200 -22.59 -14.01 16.59
CA LYS A 200 -22.04 -14.62 15.37
C LYS A 200 -21.63 -13.59 14.32
N ILE A 201 -21.47 -12.32 14.69
CA ILE A 201 -21.12 -11.25 13.76
C ILE A 201 -19.86 -11.58 12.93
N ILE A 202 -18.87 -12.25 13.51
CA ILE A 202 -17.63 -12.64 12.81
C ILE A 202 -17.93 -13.68 11.74
N ASP A 203 -18.71 -14.71 12.06
CA ASP A 203 -19.09 -15.77 11.12
C ASP A 203 -19.93 -15.20 9.96
N ILE A 204 -20.88 -14.32 10.28
CA ILE A 204 -21.74 -13.64 9.31
C ILE A 204 -20.89 -12.79 8.38
N THR A 205 -20.02 -11.95 8.92
CA THR A 205 -19.18 -11.03 8.11
C THR A 205 -18.17 -11.79 7.24
N VAL A 206 -17.58 -12.87 7.75
CA VAL A 206 -16.67 -13.74 6.97
C VAL A 206 -17.42 -14.45 5.82
N ALA A 207 -18.66 -14.87 6.02
CA ALA A 207 -19.45 -15.49 4.97
C ALA A 207 -19.85 -14.46 3.89
N ILE A 208 -20.34 -13.29 4.30
CA ILE A 208 -20.77 -12.21 3.40
C ILE A 208 -19.60 -11.73 2.51
N ASP A 209 -18.40 -11.58 3.07
CA ASP A 209 -17.21 -11.15 2.34
C ASP A 209 -16.83 -12.06 1.16
N LYS A 210 -17.32 -13.29 1.16
CA LYS A 210 -17.04 -14.24 0.09
C LYS A 210 -18.03 -14.18 -1.07
N ILE A 211 -19.07 -13.31 -1.00
CA ILE A 211 -20.17 -13.30 -1.98
C ILE A 211 -19.69 -13.16 -3.42
N ASP A 212 -18.69 -12.33 -3.67
CA ASP A 212 -18.05 -12.15 -4.99
C ASP A 212 -17.40 -13.44 -5.52
N LYS A 213 -17.06 -14.39 -4.65
CA LYS A 213 -16.32 -15.61 -4.99
C LYS A 213 -17.19 -16.86 -5.09
N ILE A 214 -18.12 -17.00 -4.14
CA ILE A 214 -18.95 -18.23 -4.00
C ILE A 214 -20.42 -18.00 -4.36
N GLY A 215 -20.79 -16.74 -4.68
CA GLY A 215 -22.17 -16.37 -4.99
C GLY A 215 -23.11 -16.42 -3.79
N LEU A 216 -24.36 -15.99 -4.00
CA LEU A 216 -25.38 -15.93 -2.94
C LEU A 216 -25.65 -17.31 -2.33
N ASP A 217 -25.82 -18.33 -3.16
CA ASP A 217 -26.12 -19.70 -2.68
C ASP A 217 -24.99 -20.27 -1.84
N GLY A 218 -23.75 -19.98 -2.23
CA GLY A 218 -22.56 -20.36 -1.46
C GLY A 218 -22.50 -19.67 -0.10
N VAL A 219 -22.84 -18.37 -0.04
CA VAL A 219 -22.94 -17.62 1.23
C VAL A 219 -24.02 -18.20 2.12
N ILE A 220 -25.20 -18.48 1.59
CA ILE A 220 -26.31 -19.11 2.35
C ILE A 220 -25.87 -20.46 2.90
N ALA A 221 -25.23 -21.30 2.10
CA ALA A 221 -24.72 -22.61 2.55
C ALA A 221 -23.67 -22.46 3.67
N GLU A 222 -22.78 -21.48 3.56
CA GLU A 222 -21.78 -21.20 4.60
C GLU A 222 -22.43 -20.70 5.89
N LEU A 223 -23.40 -19.78 5.82
CA LEU A 223 -24.15 -19.30 6.99
C LEU A 223 -24.87 -20.46 7.71
N LYS A 224 -25.51 -21.35 6.97
CA LYS A 224 -26.14 -22.58 7.54
C LYS A 224 -25.12 -23.48 8.23
N SER A 225 -23.91 -23.62 7.64
CA SER A 225 -22.83 -24.42 8.26
C SER A 225 -22.30 -23.82 9.57
N LYS A 226 -22.58 -22.53 9.81
CA LYS A 226 -22.27 -21.77 11.02
C LYS A 226 -23.49 -21.72 12.00
N GLU A 227 -24.47 -22.55 11.75
CA GLU A 227 -25.68 -22.64 12.58
C GLU A 227 -26.47 -21.31 12.65
N ILE A 228 -26.44 -20.50 11.60
CA ILE A 228 -27.32 -19.35 11.41
C ILE A 228 -28.66 -19.88 10.95
N SER A 229 -29.75 -19.48 11.64
CA SER A 229 -31.09 -19.97 11.36
C SER A 229 -31.62 -19.54 9.98
N ASP A 230 -32.54 -20.32 9.41
CA ASP A 230 -33.19 -19.96 8.13
C ASP A 230 -33.94 -18.62 8.26
N GLU A 231 -34.56 -18.34 9.40
CA GLU A 231 -35.26 -17.07 9.69
C GLU A 231 -34.26 -15.89 9.67
N SER A 232 -33.10 -16.05 10.30
CA SER A 232 -32.04 -15.04 10.30
C SER A 232 -31.48 -14.79 8.89
N ILE A 233 -31.30 -15.86 8.10
CA ILE A 233 -30.87 -15.77 6.71
C ILE A 233 -31.93 -15.04 5.86
N GLU A 234 -33.22 -15.30 6.02
CA GLU A 234 -34.29 -14.60 5.29
C GLU A 234 -34.26 -13.08 5.59
N LYS A 235 -34.04 -12.68 6.84
CA LYS A 235 -33.90 -11.28 7.23
C LYS A 235 -32.65 -10.62 6.63
N LEU A 236 -31.58 -11.40 6.36
CA LEU A 236 -30.34 -10.93 5.75
C LEU A 236 -30.43 -10.80 4.22
N LEU A 237 -31.33 -11.51 3.55
CA LEU A 237 -31.45 -11.52 2.09
C LEU A 237 -31.58 -10.14 1.44
N PRO A 238 -32.33 -9.16 1.98
CA PRO A 238 -32.40 -7.81 1.40
C PRO A 238 -31.02 -7.15 1.30
N ILE A 239 -30.16 -7.35 2.29
CA ILE A 239 -28.77 -6.84 2.29
C ILE A 239 -27.91 -7.57 1.27
N LEU A 240 -27.97 -8.92 1.24
CA LEU A 240 -27.16 -9.73 0.31
C LEU A 240 -27.55 -9.53 -1.15
N LYS A 241 -28.81 -9.20 -1.42
CA LYS A 241 -29.35 -8.95 -2.77
C LYS A 241 -29.36 -7.48 -3.16
N ALA A 242 -28.94 -6.58 -2.26
CA ALA A 242 -28.98 -5.15 -2.52
C ALA A 242 -28.13 -4.81 -3.75
N GLN A 243 -28.78 -4.24 -4.73
CA GLN A 243 -28.17 -3.72 -5.97
C GLN A 243 -28.70 -2.30 -6.21
N GLY A 244 -28.10 -1.59 -7.17
CA GLY A 244 -28.52 -0.23 -7.50
C GLY A 244 -27.51 0.84 -7.06
N ASN A 245 -27.97 2.08 -7.05
CA ASN A 245 -27.17 3.24 -6.68
C ASN A 245 -27.03 3.37 -5.14
N ASN A 246 -26.22 4.31 -4.69
CA ASN A 246 -25.97 4.53 -3.27
C ASN A 246 -27.25 4.91 -2.49
N GLU A 247 -28.16 5.67 -3.10
CA GLU A 247 -29.41 6.11 -2.46
C GLU A 247 -30.31 4.91 -2.17
N GLU A 248 -30.48 4.00 -3.14
CA GLU A 248 -31.25 2.77 -2.99
C GLU A 248 -30.67 1.86 -1.89
N LYS A 249 -29.35 1.70 -1.87
CA LYS A 249 -28.65 0.92 -0.84
C LYS A 249 -28.81 1.54 0.56
N MET A 250 -28.72 2.86 0.67
CA MET A 250 -28.93 3.58 1.94
C MET A 250 -30.37 3.45 2.44
N GLN A 251 -31.37 3.45 1.54
CA GLN A 251 -32.77 3.20 1.90
C GLN A 251 -32.97 1.78 2.45
N ILE A 252 -32.36 0.77 1.84
CA ILE A 252 -32.40 -0.62 2.33
C ILE A 252 -31.81 -0.69 3.74
N LEU A 253 -30.65 -0.07 3.98
CA LEU A 253 -30.02 -0.02 5.30
C LEU A 253 -30.93 0.65 6.34
N ALA A 254 -31.48 1.82 6.01
CA ALA A 254 -32.33 2.58 6.91
C ALA A 254 -33.60 1.81 7.30
N GLN A 255 -34.18 1.05 6.36
CA GLN A 255 -35.33 0.19 6.63
C GLN A 255 -34.97 -1.02 7.49
N THR A 256 -33.88 -1.71 7.14
CA THR A 256 -33.44 -2.93 7.83
C THR A 256 -33.01 -2.65 9.27
N LEU A 257 -32.35 -1.51 9.50
CA LEU A 257 -31.77 -1.15 10.80
C LEU A 257 -32.66 -0.26 11.65
N LYS A 258 -33.89 0.00 11.21
CA LYS A 258 -34.85 0.85 11.94
C LYS A 258 -35.10 0.34 13.36
N GLY A 259 -34.85 1.20 14.36
CA GLY A 259 -34.99 0.85 15.78
C GLY A 259 -33.74 0.22 16.40
N ASN A 260 -32.69 -0.06 15.61
CA ASN A 260 -31.41 -0.54 16.13
C ASN A 260 -30.45 0.64 16.28
N THR A 261 -30.20 1.09 17.51
CA THR A 261 -29.41 2.31 17.80
C THR A 261 -27.99 2.27 17.22
N ILE A 262 -27.33 1.10 17.23
CA ILE A 262 -25.97 0.95 16.71
C ILE A 262 -25.98 1.02 15.18
N GLY A 263 -26.91 0.29 14.57
CA GLY A 263 -27.08 0.26 13.12
C GLY A 263 -27.47 1.62 12.55
N GLU A 264 -28.47 2.29 13.16
CA GLU A 264 -28.89 3.65 12.76
C GLU A 264 -27.72 4.62 12.83
N LYS A 265 -26.89 4.55 13.87
CA LYS A 265 -25.68 5.38 13.97
C LYS A 265 -24.71 5.13 12.83
N GLY A 266 -24.51 3.87 12.42
CA GLY A 266 -23.71 3.51 11.27
C GLY A 266 -24.25 4.08 9.95
N VAL A 267 -25.58 4.06 9.77
CA VAL A 267 -26.27 4.65 8.61
C VAL A 267 -26.08 6.17 8.58
N GLU A 268 -26.24 6.87 9.70
CA GLU A 268 -25.99 8.32 9.82
C GLU A 268 -24.56 8.67 9.42
N GLU A 269 -23.57 7.90 9.87
CA GLU A 269 -22.16 8.11 9.55
C GLU A 269 -21.89 7.91 8.05
N LEU A 270 -22.44 6.88 7.43
CA LEU A 270 -22.34 6.66 5.98
C LEU A 270 -22.99 7.78 5.19
N GLN A 271 -24.19 8.23 5.60
CA GLN A 271 -24.91 9.31 4.94
C GLN A 271 -24.12 10.60 4.99
N PHE A 272 -23.55 10.95 6.15
CA PHE A 272 -22.72 12.14 6.30
C PHE A 272 -21.52 12.14 5.34
N ILE A 273 -20.80 10.99 5.26
CA ILE A 273 -19.65 10.87 4.37
C ILE A 273 -20.09 11.00 2.91
N LEU A 274 -21.16 10.29 2.52
CA LEU A 274 -21.70 10.30 1.16
C LEU A 274 -22.13 11.69 0.72
N ASP A 275 -22.93 12.40 1.56
CA ASP A 275 -23.43 13.74 1.26
C ASP A 275 -22.28 14.73 1.12
N THR A 276 -21.29 14.63 2.01
CA THR A 276 -20.12 15.52 1.98
C THR A 276 -19.29 15.29 0.72
N ILE A 277 -19.01 14.04 0.37
CA ILE A 277 -18.27 13.70 -0.86
C ILE A 277 -19.05 14.13 -2.11
N ASN A 278 -20.36 13.94 -2.15
CA ASN A 278 -21.20 14.40 -3.27
C ASN A 278 -21.17 15.92 -3.42
N SER A 279 -21.11 16.66 -2.31
CA SER A 279 -21.04 18.12 -2.30
C SER A 279 -19.72 18.66 -2.84
N ILE A 280 -18.59 18.04 -2.51
CA ILE A 280 -17.25 18.50 -2.92
C ILE A 280 -16.83 17.91 -4.27
N GLY A 281 -17.36 16.74 -4.64
CA GLY A 281 -17.04 16.01 -5.86
C GLY A 281 -15.69 15.27 -5.79
N ILE A 282 -15.65 14.09 -6.39
CA ILE A 282 -14.43 13.28 -6.64
C ILE A 282 -14.52 12.70 -8.06
N LYS A 283 -13.40 12.29 -8.63
CA LYS A 283 -13.35 11.64 -9.96
C LYS A 283 -13.59 10.14 -9.90
N SER A 284 -13.17 9.52 -8.81
CA SER A 284 -13.38 8.09 -8.56
C SER A 284 -14.85 7.80 -8.23
N THR A 285 -15.28 6.57 -8.49
CA THR A 285 -16.61 6.12 -8.08
C THR A 285 -16.61 5.82 -6.58
N LEU A 286 -17.46 6.48 -5.79
CA LEU A 286 -17.77 6.09 -4.41
C LEU A 286 -18.99 5.17 -4.42
N ASP A 287 -18.86 3.96 -3.88
CA ASP A 287 -19.87 2.92 -3.85
C ASP A 287 -20.11 2.42 -2.42
N ILE A 288 -21.34 2.55 -1.93
CA ILE A 288 -21.76 1.92 -0.67
C ILE A 288 -21.87 0.40 -0.92
N ASP A 289 -21.00 -0.37 -0.28
CA ASP A 289 -20.95 -1.82 -0.45
C ASP A 289 -21.39 -2.53 0.82
N LEU A 290 -22.64 -2.95 0.87
CA LEU A 290 -23.28 -3.60 2.03
C LEU A 290 -22.61 -4.94 2.39
N THR A 291 -21.89 -5.51 1.45
CA THR A 291 -21.18 -6.79 1.63
C THR A 291 -19.73 -6.62 2.01
N LEU A 292 -19.21 -5.39 2.00
CA LEU A 292 -17.86 -5.10 2.45
C LEU A 292 -17.77 -5.31 3.97
N ALA A 293 -17.31 -6.46 4.35
CA ALA A 293 -17.16 -6.87 5.73
C ALA A 293 -15.70 -7.13 6.14
N ARG A 294 -14.77 -6.86 5.23
CA ARG A 294 -13.33 -7.03 5.41
C ARG A 294 -12.74 -6.02 6.38
N GLY A 295 -11.57 -6.33 6.80
CA GLY A 295 -10.72 -5.48 7.62
C GLY A 295 -10.18 -6.25 8.81
N LEU A 296 -9.26 -5.60 9.50
CA LEU A 296 -8.73 -6.12 10.74
C LEU A 296 -9.76 -5.97 11.86
N ASN A 297 -9.72 -6.87 12.82
CA ASN A 297 -10.74 -6.93 13.89
C ASN A 297 -10.79 -5.68 14.78
N TYR A 298 -9.84 -4.76 14.62
CA TYR A 298 -9.81 -3.52 15.38
C TYR A 298 -10.65 -2.36 14.77
N TYR A 299 -11.23 -2.51 13.58
CA TYR A 299 -12.10 -1.46 13.03
C TYR A 299 -13.44 -1.36 13.76
N THR A 300 -13.87 -0.13 14.03
CA THR A 300 -15.05 0.20 14.86
C THR A 300 -16.10 1.04 14.14
N GLY A 301 -15.75 1.66 13.03
CA GLY A 301 -16.59 2.57 12.25
C GLY A 301 -16.50 2.32 10.75
N ALA A 302 -16.27 3.39 9.97
CA ALA A 302 -16.13 3.32 8.53
C ALA A 302 -15.06 2.31 8.09
N ILE A 303 -15.35 1.59 7.00
CA ILE A 303 -14.43 0.65 6.33
C ILE A 303 -14.32 1.10 4.89
N LEU A 304 -13.09 1.19 4.40
CA LEU A 304 -12.76 1.58 3.02
C LEU A 304 -12.02 0.44 2.32
N GLU A 305 -12.42 0.17 1.08
CA GLU A 305 -11.71 -0.73 0.18
C GLU A 305 -11.68 -0.13 -1.22
N VAL A 306 -10.54 -0.18 -1.91
CA VAL A 306 -10.39 0.35 -3.25
C VAL A 306 -10.05 -0.77 -4.23
N LYS A 307 -10.87 -0.90 -5.27
CA LYS A 307 -10.68 -1.86 -6.37
C LYS A 307 -10.30 -1.12 -7.65
N ALA A 308 -9.28 -1.62 -8.36
CA ALA A 308 -9.02 -1.19 -9.73
C ALA A 308 -10.13 -1.70 -10.64
N LEU A 309 -10.59 -0.84 -11.57
CA LEU A 309 -11.70 -1.18 -12.46
C LEU A 309 -11.24 -1.96 -13.71
N ASP A 310 -10.02 -1.73 -14.16
CA ASP A 310 -9.50 -2.25 -15.43
C ASP A 310 -8.65 -3.51 -15.29
N VAL A 311 -8.38 -3.95 -14.04
CA VAL A 311 -7.53 -5.11 -13.74
C VAL A 311 -8.17 -5.99 -12.68
N ALA A 312 -8.29 -7.28 -12.96
CA ALA A 312 -8.75 -8.27 -11.98
C ALA A 312 -7.64 -8.56 -10.96
N ILE A 313 -7.60 -7.77 -9.90
CA ILE A 313 -6.67 -7.91 -8.77
C ILE A 313 -7.44 -7.66 -7.46
N GLY A 314 -6.91 -8.16 -6.34
CA GLY A 314 -7.49 -7.82 -5.03
C GLY A 314 -7.38 -6.32 -4.71
N SER A 315 -7.99 -5.89 -3.59
CA SER A 315 -7.96 -4.49 -3.17
C SER A 315 -6.57 -3.88 -3.24
N ILE A 316 -6.45 -2.70 -3.83
CA ILE A 316 -5.19 -1.97 -3.98
C ILE A 316 -4.97 -0.92 -2.88
N THR A 317 -6.03 -0.57 -2.16
CA THR A 317 -6.00 0.26 -0.94
C THR A 317 -7.10 -0.23 -0.02
N GLY A 318 -6.89 -0.11 1.28
CA GLY A 318 -7.90 -0.42 2.28
C GLY A 318 -7.64 0.32 3.58
N GLY A 319 -8.66 0.45 4.40
CA GLY A 319 -8.55 1.16 5.66
C GLY A 319 -9.85 1.20 6.45
N GLY A 320 -9.87 2.01 7.49
CA GLY A 320 -11.07 2.24 8.30
C GLY A 320 -10.78 2.94 9.62
N ARG A 321 -11.85 3.19 10.36
CA ARG A 321 -11.83 3.80 11.69
C ARG A 321 -11.56 2.76 12.78
N TYR A 322 -10.70 3.12 13.71
CA TYR A 322 -10.36 2.35 14.90
C TYR A 322 -10.35 3.28 16.13
N ASP A 323 -11.20 2.99 17.13
CA ASP A 323 -11.42 3.91 18.25
C ASP A 323 -10.66 3.54 19.52
N ASN A 324 -10.09 2.35 19.61
CA ASN A 324 -9.42 1.91 20.82
C ASN A 324 -8.14 1.07 20.59
N LEU A 325 -7.47 1.31 19.48
CA LEU A 325 -6.24 0.55 19.18
C LEU A 325 -5.11 0.89 20.17
N THR A 326 -5.02 2.14 20.63
CA THR A 326 -4.07 2.59 21.65
C THR A 326 -4.40 2.06 23.04
N GLY A 327 -5.65 1.69 23.32
CA GLY A 327 -6.08 1.05 24.58
C GLY A 327 -5.36 -0.25 24.88
N VAL A 328 -4.98 -0.98 23.83
CA VAL A 328 -4.13 -2.18 23.96
C VAL A 328 -2.78 -1.89 24.62
N PHE A 329 -2.31 -0.65 24.56
CA PHE A 329 -1.08 -0.15 25.14
C PHE A 329 -1.32 0.76 26.36
N GLY A 330 -2.55 0.73 26.93
CA GLY A 330 -2.91 1.47 28.13
C GLY A 330 -3.34 2.93 27.91
N MET A 331 -3.71 3.31 26.68
CA MET A 331 -4.21 4.64 26.36
C MET A 331 -5.59 4.53 25.67
N ASP A 332 -6.65 4.48 26.48
CA ASP A 332 -8.02 4.36 26.01
C ASP A 332 -8.58 5.65 25.41
N GLY A 333 -9.64 5.52 24.60
CA GLY A 333 -10.45 6.64 24.09
C GLY A 333 -9.79 7.46 22.97
N MET A 334 -8.74 6.97 22.35
CA MET A 334 -8.06 7.62 21.23
C MET A 334 -8.60 7.10 19.91
N SER A 335 -9.51 7.85 19.30
CA SER A 335 -10.03 7.51 17.97
C SER A 335 -9.01 7.81 16.88
N GLY A 336 -8.95 6.92 15.91
CA GLY A 336 -8.15 7.08 14.71
C GLY A 336 -8.86 6.51 13.47
N VAL A 337 -8.46 7.00 12.31
CA VAL A 337 -8.86 6.46 11.02
C VAL A 337 -7.67 6.51 10.08
N GLY A 338 -7.50 5.47 9.28
CA GLY A 338 -6.36 5.40 8.37
C GLY A 338 -6.60 4.51 7.16
N ILE A 339 -5.74 4.70 6.18
CA ILE A 339 -5.72 3.93 4.93
C ILE A 339 -4.31 3.45 4.63
N SER A 340 -4.23 2.37 3.88
CA SER A 340 -2.98 1.78 3.41
C SER A 340 -3.04 1.55 1.90
N PHE A 341 -2.17 2.22 1.14
CA PHE A 341 -1.97 1.91 -0.27
C PHE A 341 -1.03 0.69 -0.39
N GLY A 342 -1.50 -0.34 -1.08
CA GLY A 342 -0.72 -1.54 -1.37
C GLY A 342 0.19 -1.33 -2.58
N ALA A 343 1.37 -0.74 -2.36
CA ALA A 343 2.29 -0.32 -3.42
C ALA A 343 2.62 -1.43 -4.43
N ASP A 344 2.76 -2.68 -3.98
CA ASP A 344 3.08 -3.82 -4.84
C ASP A 344 1.92 -4.22 -5.76
N ARG A 345 0.67 -4.09 -5.28
CA ARG A 345 -0.52 -4.31 -6.14
C ARG A 345 -0.73 -3.16 -7.11
N ILE A 346 -0.50 -1.92 -6.67
CA ILE A 346 -0.52 -0.75 -7.55
C ILE A 346 0.54 -0.91 -8.65
N TYR A 347 1.75 -1.38 -8.30
CA TYR A 347 2.81 -1.70 -9.25
C TYR A 347 2.37 -2.74 -10.28
N ASP A 348 1.70 -3.82 -9.84
CA ASP A 348 1.19 -4.87 -10.72
C ASP A 348 0.11 -4.32 -11.68
N VAL A 349 -0.80 -3.44 -11.20
CA VAL A 349 -1.82 -2.76 -12.02
C VAL A 349 -1.17 -1.86 -13.07
N MET A 350 -0.24 -0.98 -12.67
CA MET A 350 0.43 -0.06 -13.58
C MET A 350 1.27 -0.77 -14.63
N ASN A 351 1.91 -1.89 -14.29
CA ASN A 351 2.62 -2.72 -15.27
C ASN A 351 1.66 -3.37 -16.28
N GLN A 352 0.51 -3.86 -15.83
CA GLN A 352 -0.46 -4.52 -16.71
C GLN A 352 -1.13 -3.54 -17.67
N LEU A 353 -1.33 -2.28 -17.24
CA LEU A 353 -1.96 -1.22 -18.03
C LEU A 353 -0.95 -0.29 -18.73
N GLU A 354 0.36 -0.54 -18.57
CA GLU A 354 1.45 0.26 -19.15
C GLU A 354 1.35 1.77 -18.85
N LEU A 355 1.00 2.13 -17.59
CA LEU A 355 0.68 3.51 -17.19
C LEU A 355 1.91 4.35 -16.75
N TYR A 356 3.12 3.81 -16.87
CA TYR A 356 4.31 4.56 -16.45
C TYR A 356 4.68 5.64 -17.47
N PRO A 357 4.93 6.88 -17.03
CA PRO A 357 5.48 7.92 -17.90
C PRO A 357 6.92 7.60 -18.28
N GLN A 358 7.41 8.23 -19.35
CA GLN A 358 8.76 7.99 -19.88
C GLN A 358 9.86 8.26 -18.83
N GLU A 359 9.66 9.25 -17.97
CA GLU A 359 10.60 9.61 -16.90
C GLU A 359 10.78 8.50 -15.87
N ALA A 360 9.74 7.68 -15.66
CA ALA A 360 9.78 6.52 -14.77
C ALA A 360 10.42 5.27 -15.41
N MET A 361 10.81 5.35 -16.68
CA MET A 361 11.39 4.23 -17.42
C MET A 361 12.91 4.24 -17.48
N HIS A 362 13.55 5.32 -17.02
CA HIS A 362 14.99 5.51 -17.15
C HIS A 362 15.65 5.95 -15.85
N THR A 363 16.84 5.42 -15.58
CA THR A 363 17.65 5.81 -14.41
C THR A 363 18.71 6.86 -14.76
N THR A 364 19.09 6.92 -16.04
CA THR A 364 20.05 7.90 -16.59
C THR A 364 19.42 8.55 -17.82
N LYS A 365 19.41 9.87 -17.91
CA LYS A 365 18.84 10.64 -19.02
C LYS A 365 19.79 10.67 -20.22
N VAL A 366 21.09 10.86 -19.99
CA VAL A 366 22.09 10.96 -21.06
C VAL A 366 23.41 10.28 -20.67
N MET A 367 23.98 9.55 -21.61
CA MET A 367 25.33 8.99 -21.49
C MET A 367 26.29 9.73 -22.46
N PHE A 368 27.45 10.13 -21.97
CA PHE A 368 28.53 10.68 -22.78
C PHE A 368 29.47 9.57 -23.21
N VAL A 369 29.83 9.58 -24.50
CA VAL A 369 30.82 8.67 -25.07
C VAL A 369 32.22 9.10 -24.62
N ASN A 370 33.07 8.14 -24.36
CA ASN A 370 34.47 8.37 -23.99
C ASN A 370 35.40 7.99 -25.15
N PHE A 371 36.07 8.97 -25.74
CA PHE A 371 37.10 8.75 -26.81
C PHE A 371 38.54 8.74 -26.29
N GLY A 372 38.75 9.31 -25.11
CA GLY A 372 40.08 9.42 -24.51
C GLY A 372 40.08 10.38 -23.34
N GLU A 373 41.24 10.63 -22.78
CA GLU A 373 41.36 11.40 -21.54
C GLU A 373 40.91 12.87 -21.71
N LYS A 374 41.23 13.50 -22.83
CA LYS A 374 40.88 14.92 -23.10
C LYS A 374 39.37 15.10 -23.25
N GLU A 375 38.75 14.24 -24.07
CA GLU A 375 37.30 14.24 -24.32
C GLU A 375 36.54 13.89 -23.04
N ALA A 376 37.06 12.95 -22.25
CA ALA A 376 36.48 12.59 -20.95
C ALA A 376 36.49 13.74 -19.96
N GLN A 377 37.61 14.46 -19.83
CA GLN A 377 37.71 15.64 -18.95
C GLN A 377 36.75 16.76 -19.39
N HIS A 378 36.66 17.04 -20.69
CA HIS A 378 35.71 18.01 -21.22
C HIS A 378 34.24 17.57 -20.97
N SER A 379 33.92 16.32 -21.26
CA SER A 379 32.59 15.75 -21.01
C SER A 379 32.19 15.81 -19.53
N LEU A 380 33.13 15.55 -18.60
CA LEU A 380 32.86 15.60 -17.16
C LEU A 380 32.52 17.03 -16.68
N GLN A 381 33.03 18.07 -17.31
CA GLN A 381 32.65 19.47 -17.02
C GLN A 381 31.18 19.70 -17.39
N ILE A 382 30.76 19.29 -18.58
CA ILE A 382 29.36 19.40 -19.04
C ILE A 382 28.43 18.55 -18.19
N ILE A 383 28.80 17.30 -17.89
CA ILE A 383 28.08 16.42 -17.00
C ILE A 383 27.89 17.05 -15.62
N GLY A 384 28.92 17.73 -15.09
CA GLY A 384 28.85 18.46 -13.83
C GLY A 384 27.75 19.52 -13.85
N GLU A 385 27.63 20.28 -14.92
CA GLU A 385 26.59 21.31 -15.08
C GLU A 385 25.18 20.70 -15.25
N LEU A 386 25.04 19.60 -15.99
CA LEU A 386 23.77 18.88 -16.13
C LEU A 386 23.30 18.35 -14.78
N ARG A 387 24.20 17.74 -13.98
CA ARG A 387 23.89 17.24 -12.65
C ARG A 387 23.46 18.35 -11.68
N LYS A 388 24.11 19.53 -11.74
CA LYS A 388 23.67 20.72 -10.97
C LYS A 388 22.26 21.18 -11.36
N ALA A 389 21.87 20.96 -12.62
CA ALA A 389 20.53 21.24 -13.12
C ALA A 389 19.52 20.10 -12.84
N GLY A 390 19.90 19.06 -12.10
CA GLY A 390 19.02 17.93 -11.78
C GLY A 390 18.89 16.88 -12.89
N ILE A 391 19.70 16.97 -13.95
CA ILE A 391 19.66 16.03 -15.08
C ILE A 391 20.64 14.89 -14.82
N SER A 392 20.15 13.65 -14.81
CA SER A 392 21.00 12.47 -14.61
C SER A 392 21.85 12.20 -15.85
N ALA A 393 23.17 12.28 -15.68
CA ALA A 393 24.15 12.11 -16.76
C ALA A 393 25.31 11.22 -16.30
N GLU A 394 25.81 10.37 -17.18
CA GLU A 394 26.99 9.54 -16.92
C GLU A 394 27.98 9.59 -18.08
N LEU A 395 29.26 9.39 -17.78
CA LEU A 395 30.31 9.18 -18.76
C LEU A 395 30.61 7.68 -18.86
N PHE A 396 30.71 7.13 -20.07
CA PHE A 396 31.19 5.75 -20.20
C PHE A 396 32.65 5.67 -19.70
N PRO A 397 32.99 4.70 -18.80
CA PRO A 397 34.22 4.82 -17.99
C PRO A 397 35.54 4.61 -18.76
N SER A 398 35.50 3.98 -19.95
CA SER A 398 36.68 3.63 -20.72
C SER A 398 36.54 4.03 -22.18
N SER A 399 37.68 4.30 -22.86
CA SER A 399 37.73 4.64 -24.30
C SER A 399 37.57 3.37 -25.18
N ASP A 400 36.51 2.62 -24.91
CA ASP A 400 36.17 1.43 -25.72
C ASP A 400 35.62 1.82 -27.10
N LYS A 401 35.58 0.85 -28.02
CA LYS A 401 34.98 1.04 -29.34
C LYS A 401 33.54 1.56 -29.22
N MET A 402 33.15 2.50 -30.07
CA MET A 402 31.82 3.13 -30.12
C MET A 402 30.68 2.10 -30.02
N LYS A 403 30.78 1.00 -30.76
CA LYS A 403 29.77 -0.08 -30.74
C LYS A 403 29.50 -0.63 -29.34
N LYS A 404 30.57 -0.76 -28.51
CA LYS A 404 30.43 -1.26 -27.13
C LYS A 404 29.72 -0.24 -26.24
N GLN A 405 30.08 1.01 -26.36
CA GLN A 405 29.46 2.12 -25.59
C GLN A 405 28.01 2.32 -25.97
N MET A 406 27.70 2.33 -27.29
CA MET A 406 26.29 2.37 -27.76
C MET A 406 25.47 1.17 -27.31
N GLY A 407 26.08 -0.02 -27.33
CA GLY A 407 25.41 -1.24 -26.82
C GLY A 407 25.09 -1.14 -25.32
N TYR A 408 25.98 -0.57 -24.52
CA TYR A 408 25.72 -0.30 -23.11
C TYR A 408 24.56 0.68 -22.90
N ALA A 409 24.55 1.81 -23.64
CA ALA A 409 23.46 2.78 -23.56
C ALA A 409 22.11 2.14 -23.93
N ASN A 410 22.11 1.34 -25.00
CA ASN A 410 20.91 0.63 -25.44
C ASN A 410 20.41 -0.39 -24.39
N ASN A 411 21.33 -1.20 -23.83
CA ASN A 411 20.97 -2.20 -22.80
C ASN A 411 20.44 -1.57 -21.50
N LYS A 412 20.89 -0.37 -21.17
CA LYS A 412 20.40 0.42 -20.04
C LYS A 412 19.16 1.26 -20.38
N ALA A 413 18.67 1.19 -21.61
CA ALA A 413 17.59 2.01 -22.11
C ALA A 413 17.81 3.52 -21.88
N ILE A 414 19.05 4.00 -22.02
CA ILE A 414 19.39 5.43 -21.89
C ILE A 414 18.82 6.17 -23.10
N PRO A 415 17.96 7.18 -22.94
CA PRO A 415 17.26 7.80 -24.08
C PRO A 415 18.17 8.67 -24.95
N TYR A 416 19.26 9.23 -24.39
CA TYR A 416 20.16 10.09 -25.13
C TYR A 416 21.63 9.66 -24.99
N VAL A 417 22.37 9.77 -26.08
CA VAL A 417 23.82 9.61 -26.08
C VAL A 417 24.45 10.90 -26.61
N ALA A 418 25.36 11.50 -25.82
CA ALA A 418 26.12 12.67 -26.17
C ALA A 418 27.52 12.25 -26.68
N ILE A 419 27.87 12.72 -27.82
CA ILE A 419 29.14 12.40 -28.51
C ILE A 419 29.92 13.70 -28.64
N ILE A 420 31.12 13.73 -28.08
CA ILE A 420 32.06 14.88 -28.14
C ILE A 420 33.42 14.36 -28.56
N GLY A 421 33.82 14.69 -29.77
CA GLY A 421 35.17 14.48 -30.28
C GLY A 421 35.98 15.80 -30.32
N GLU A 422 37.14 15.78 -30.95
CA GLU A 422 37.98 16.97 -31.07
C GLU A 422 37.30 18.14 -31.78
N GLN A 423 36.47 17.86 -32.79
CA GLN A 423 35.72 18.88 -33.51
C GLN A 423 34.65 19.53 -32.61
N GLU A 424 33.84 18.72 -31.94
CA GLU A 424 32.82 19.24 -31.05
C GLU A 424 33.41 20.05 -29.89
N MET A 425 34.55 19.63 -29.35
CA MET A 425 35.27 20.41 -28.32
C MET A 425 35.70 21.79 -28.86
N THR A 426 36.16 21.86 -30.12
CA THR A 426 36.60 23.11 -30.73
C THR A 426 35.42 24.04 -31.01
N ASP A 427 34.31 23.49 -31.48
CA ASP A 427 33.11 24.24 -31.88
C ASP A 427 32.18 24.56 -30.70
N GLY A 428 32.45 24.00 -29.52
CA GLY A 428 31.56 24.13 -28.33
C GLY A 428 30.21 23.43 -28.52
N THR A 429 30.16 22.39 -29.33
CA THR A 429 28.95 21.64 -29.67
C THR A 429 28.97 20.22 -29.09
N VAL A 430 27.82 19.54 -29.14
CA VAL A 430 27.64 18.16 -28.76
C VAL A 430 26.77 17.49 -29.81
N ALA A 431 27.22 16.40 -30.39
CA ALA A 431 26.36 15.56 -31.21
C ALA A 431 25.47 14.71 -30.31
N LEU A 432 24.21 15.13 -30.15
CA LEU A 432 23.21 14.48 -29.30
C LEU A 432 22.37 13.51 -30.11
N LYS A 433 22.45 12.23 -29.77
CA LYS A 433 21.67 11.16 -30.39
C LYS A 433 20.51 10.77 -29.52
N ASN A 434 19.31 10.83 -30.03
CA ASN A 434 18.13 10.25 -29.43
C ASN A 434 18.09 8.74 -29.75
N MET A 435 18.21 7.89 -28.75
CA MET A 435 18.30 6.45 -28.89
C MET A 435 16.95 5.80 -29.23
N THR A 436 15.84 6.47 -28.93
CA THR A 436 14.48 5.94 -29.17
C THR A 436 14.08 6.06 -30.64
N ILE A 437 14.33 7.23 -31.24
CA ILE A 437 13.96 7.51 -32.65
C ILE A 437 15.15 7.38 -33.60
N GLY A 438 16.38 7.25 -33.10
CA GLY A 438 17.60 7.09 -33.88
C GLY A 438 18.15 8.37 -34.48
N GLU A 439 17.53 9.52 -34.28
CA GLU A 439 17.96 10.83 -34.82
C GLU A 439 19.15 11.40 -34.04
N GLN A 440 20.01 12.09 -34.74
CA GLN A 440 21.16 12.78 -34.16
C GLN A 440 21.16 14.23 -34.64
N GLN A 441 21.44 15.15 -33.70
CA GLN A 441 21.55 16.58 -34.00
C GLN A 441 22.78 17.15 -33.30
N SER A 442 23.38 18.19 -33.90
CA SER A 442 24.44 18.96 -33.25
C SER A 442 23.79 20.12 -32.52
N VAL A 443 24.10 20.25 -31.23
CA VAL A 443 23.53 21.28 -30.34
C VAL A 443 24.69 21.96 -29.58
N LYS A 444 24.49 23.19 -29.14
CA LYS A 444 25.48 23.84 -28.25
C LYS A 444 25.46 23.18 -26.87
N ALA A 445 26.61 23.04 -26.24
CA ALA A 445 26.71 22.43 -24.92
C ALA A 445 25.83 23.13 -23.86
N GLU A 446 25.68 24.46 -23.95
CA GLU A 446 24.81 25.29 -23.08
C GLU A 446 23.31 24.97 -23.23
N GLU A 447 22.89 24.52 -24.41
CA GLU A 447 21.50 24.21 -24.74
C GLU A 447 21.06 22.83 -24.23
N LEU A 448 22.01 21.94 -23.92
CA LEU A 448 21.73 20.59 -23.43
C LEU A 448 20.77 20.57 -22.21
N LYS A 449 20.92 21.55 -21.31
CA LYS A 449 20.04 21.66 -20.13
C LYS A 449 18.58 21.80 -20.51
N ASN A 450 18.28 22.59 -21.53
CA ASN A 450 16.91 22.85 -21.99
C ASN A 450 16.33 21.67 -22.79
N ILE A 451 17.19 20.97 -23.53
CA ILE A 451 16.78 19.82 -24.36
C ILE A 451 16.54 18.57 -23.50
N LEU A 452 17.29 18.42 -22.43
CA LEU A 452 17.27 17.23 -21.57
C LEU A 452 16.42 17.41 -20.28
N ALA A 453 15.92 18.60 -20.01
CA ALA A 453 15.10 18.94 -18.86
C ALA A 453 13.74 18.17 -18.79
#